data_4276e7f097115888092c2c7dc107ebb3
#
_entry.id   4276e7f097115888092c2c7dc107ebb3
#
_cell.length_a   1.000
_cell.length_b   1.000
_cell.length_c   1.000
_cell.angle_alpha   90.00
_cell.angle_beta   90.00
_cell.angle_gamma   90.00
#
_symmetry.space_group_name_H-M   'P 1'
#
loop_
_entity.id
_entity.type
_entity.pdbx_description
1 polymer ?
#
loop_
_entity_poly.entity_id
_entity_poly.type
_entity_poly.pdbx_seq_one_letter_code
_entity_poly.pdbx_strand_id
1 'polypeptide(L)'
;MRVPVFTAHTMVINAQFAKPITVEEAKAALADAPGVKLVDVPTPLAAAGIDPSLVGRIRQDPSIADNRGLNLVVSGDNLRKGAALNTIQIAELVAKRLSE
;
A
#
# COMPACT_ATOMS: atom_id res chain seq x y z
N MET A 1 -3.78 -9.22 -10.91
CA MET A 1 -3.74 -10.59 -10.37
C MET A 1 -5.17 -11.05 -10.08
N ARG A 2 -5.50 -12.28 -10.39
CA ARG A 2 -6.79 -12.91 -10.05
C ARG A 2 -6.54 -14.04 -9.07
N VAL A 3 -7.24 -14.02 -7.96
CA VAL A 3 -7.15 -15.07 -6.92
C VAL A 3 -8.57 -15.47 -6.49
N PRO A 4 -8.76 -16.71 -6.01
CA PRO A 4 -10.09 -17.21 -5.67
C PRO A 4 -10.54 -16.72 -4.28
N VAL A 5 -10.79 -15.43 -4.15
CA VAL A 5 -11.27 -14.81 -2.92
C VAL A 5 -12.57 -14.06 -3.19
N PHE A 6 -13.45 -14.00 -2.20
CA PHE A 6 -14.72 -13.29 -2.34
C PHE A 6 -14.58 -11.78 -2.21
N THR A 7 -13.69 -11.32 -1.36
CA THR A 7 -13.51 -9.91 -1.03
C THR A 7 -12.03 -9.58 -0.95
N ALA A 8 -11.68 -8.35 -1.22
CA ALA A 8 -10.36 -7.76 -1.21
C ALA A 8 -9.58 -7.96 -2.52
N HIS A 9 -8.68 -7.04 -2.75
CA HIS A 9 -7.76 -7.06 -3.87
C HIS A 9 -6.34 -7.29 -3.38
N THR A 10 -5.53 -7.93 -4.23
CA THR A 10 -4.09 -8.04 -4.02
C THR A 10 -3.37 -7.53 -5.26
N MET A 11 -2.38 -6.68 -5.04
CA MET A 11 -1.52 -6.15 -6.10
C MET A 11 -0.08 -6.45 -5.79
N VAL A 12 0.66 -6.84 -6.82
CA VAL A 12 2.11 -6.91 -6.77
C VAL A 12 2.64 -5.69 -7.52
N ILE A 13 3.43 -4.88 -6.85
CA ILE A 13 3.92 -3.61 -7.37
C ILE A 13 5.43 -3.67 -7.52
N ASN A 14 5.92 -3.28 -8.69
CA ASN A 14 7.32 -2.97 -8.93
C ASN A 14 7.43 -1.46 -9.07
N ALA A 15 8.11 -0.81 -8.15
CA ALA A 15 8.27 0.63 -8.13
C ALA A 15 9.70 1.01 -8.44
N GLN A 16 9.88 1.91 -9.41
CA GLN A 16 11.18 2.46 -9.76
C GLN A 16 11.24 3.92 -9.36
N PHE A 17 12.37 4.31 -8.77
CA PHE A 17 12.57 5.65 -8.24
C PHE A 17 13.72 6.36 -8.97
N ALA A 18 13.70 7.67 -8.94
CA ALA A 18 14.79 8.49 -9.50
C ALA A 18 16.06 8.43 -8.64
N LYS A 19 15.90 8.14 -7.36
CA LYS A 19 17.01 8.05 -6.39
C LYS A 19 17.01 6.68 -5.73
N PRO A 20 18.18 6.21 -5.22
CA PRO A 20 18.22 4.98 -4.44
C PRO A 20 17.30 5.02 -3.23
N ILE A 21 16.70 3.88 -2.91
CA ILE A 21 15.87 3.71 -1.73
C ILE A 21 16.14 2.33 -1.11
N THR A 22 16.31 2.28 0.19
CA THR A 22 16.48 1.01 0.89
C THR A 22 15.14 0.46 1.36
N VAL A 23 15.11 -0.83 1.66
CA VAL A 23 13.92 -1.48 2.24
C VAL A 23 13.56 -0.82 3.58
N GLU A 24 14.54 -0.50 4.41
CA GLU A 24 14.35 0.15 5.70
C GLU A 24 13.75 1.54 5.56
N GLU A 25 14.23 2.33 4.60
CA GLU A 25 13.67 3.66 4.31
C GLU A 25 12.21 3.57 3.85
N ALA A 26 11.91 2.60 2.98
CA ALA A 26 10.55 2.37 2.50
C ALA A 26 9.61 1.96 3.63
N LYS A 27 10.04 1.05 4.49
CA LYS A 27 9.26 0.62 5.67
C LYS A 27 9.03 1.78 6.64
N ALA A 28 10.05 2.59 6.89
CA ALA A 28 9.91 3.75 7.75
C ALA A 28 8.90 4.77 7.20
N ALA A 29 8.94 5.03 5.91
CA ALA A 29 7.98 5.93 5.26
C ALA A 29 6.55 5.40 5.33
N LEU A 30 6.36 4.10 5.13
CA LEU A 30 5.03 3.48 5.14
C LEU A 30 4.48 3.25 6.55
N ALA A 31 5.35 3.07 7.55
CA ALA A 31 4.92 2.84 8.92
C ALA A 31 4.08 4.00 9.48
N ASP A 32 4.41 5.24 9.09
CA ASP A 32 3.70 6.45 9.51
C ASP A 32 2.66 6.92 8.49
N ALA A 33 2.49 6.19 7.38
CA ALA A 33 1.56 6.61 6.33
C ALA A 33 0.10 6.36 6.75
N PRO A 34 -0.79 7.34 6.61
CA PRO A 34 -2.20 7.15 6.91
C PRO A 34 -2.83 6.09 6.01
N GLY A 35 -3.65 5.23 6.58
CA GLY A 35 -4.37 4.19 5.84
C GLY A 35 -3.52 3.02 5.38
N VAL A 36 -2.29 2.90 5.87
CA VAL A 36 -1.38 1.80 5.57
C VAL A 36 -0.99 1.07 6.85
N LYS A 37 -0.99 -0.25 6.80
CA LYS A 37 -0.48 -1.10 7.88
C LYS A 37 0.55 -2.06 7.32
N LEU A 38 1.75 -2.03 7.87
CA LEU A 38 2.81 -2.97 7.49
C LEU A 38 2.58 -4.33 8.14
N VAL A 39 2.64 -5.37 7.33
CA VAL A 39 2.55 -6.77 7.77
C VAL A 39 3.60 -7.59 7.06
N ASP A 40 3.88 -8.80 7.54
CA ASP A 40 4.86 -9.66 6.91
C ASP A 40 4.35 -10.17 5.56
N VAL A 41 3.18 -10.79 5.55
CA VAL A 41 2.55 -11.29 4.32
C VAL A 41 1.14 -10.72 4.21
N PRO A 42 0.91 -9.72 3.32
CA PRO A 42 -0.44 -9.20 3.10
C PRO A 42 -1.29 -10.23 2.36
N THR A 43 -2.43 -10.58 2.95
CA THR A 43 -3.38 -11.50 2.32
C THR A 43 -4.72 -10.82 2.12
N PRO A 44 -5.49 -11.22 1.09
CA PRO A 44 -6.86 -10.72 0.91
C PRO A 44 -7.74 -11.06 2.11
N LEU A 45 -7.57 -12.23 2.70
CA LEU A 45 -8.34 -12.65 3.87
C LEU A 45 -8.12 -11.72 5.06
N ALA A 46 -6.88 -11.34 5.33
CA ALA A 46 -6.55 -10.42 6.42
C ALA A 46 -7.01 -8.99 6.12
N ALA A 47 -7.03 -8.59 4.85
CA ALA A 47 -7.43 -7.25 4.43
C ALA A 47 -8.96 -7.06 4.39
N ALA A 48 -9.72 -8.14 4.22
CA ALA A 48 -11.17 -8.09 4.13
C ALA A 48 -11.79 -7.56 5.44
N GLY A 49 -12.64 -6.54 5.34
CA GLY A 49 -13.35 -5.98 6.48
C GLY A 49 -12.55 -5.02 7.35
N ILE A 50 -11.31 -4.68 6.99
CA ILE A 50 -10.52 -3.69 7.71
C ILE A 50 -10.26 -2.44 6.86
N ASP A 51 -10.03 -1.31 7.52
CA ASP A 51 -9.90 -0.03 6.85
C ASP A 51 -8.53 0.19 6.16
N PRO A 52 -7.39 -0.10 6.80
CA PRO A 52 -6.10 0.14 6.17
C PRO A 52 -5.81 -0.85 5.05
N SER A 53 -5.00 -0.43 4.08
CA SER A 53 -4.36 -1.33 3.14
C SER A 53 -3.18 -2.02 3.82
N LEU A 54 -3.07 -3.32 3.65
CA LEU A 54 -1.94 -4.09 4.17
C LEU A 54 -0.82 -4.08 3.14
N VAL A 55 0.38 -3.73 3.57
CA VAL A 55 1.58 -3.70 2.73
C VAL A 55 2.65 -4.59 3.35
N GLY A 56 3.27 -5.39 2.54
CA GLY A 56 4.33 -6.27 2.99
C GLY A 56 5.17 -6.81 1.85
N ARG A 57 6.05 -7.75 2.18
CA ARG A 57 6.96 -8.34 1.21
C ARG A 57 7.80 -7.29 0.48
N ILE A 58 8.15 -6.21 1.16
CA ILE A 58 8.97 -5.14 0.60
C ILE A 58 10.40 -5.66 0.46
N ARG A 59 10.91 -5.62 -0.75
CA ARG A 59 12.25 -6.12 -1.05
C ARG A 59 12.87 -5.33 -2.19
N GLN A 60 14.20 -5.28 -2.20
CA GLN A 60 14.95 -4.66 -3.28
C GLN A 60 14.77 -5.45 -4.57
N ASP A 61 14.63 -4.75 -5.68
CA ASP A 61 14.63 -5.38 -7.01
C ASP A 61 16.06 -5.40 -7.56
N PRO A 62 16.71 -6.57 -7.62
CA PRO A 62 18.09 -6.65 -8.08
C PRO A 62 18.23 -6.41 -9.60
N SER A 63 17.15 -6.43 -10.35
CA SER A 63 17.19 -6.17 -11.79
C SER A 63 17.30 -4.69 -12.12
N ILE A 64 17.05 -3.80 -11.16
CA ILE A 64 17.14 -2.36 -11.33
C ILE A 64 18.42 -1.85 -10.68
N ALA A 65 19.23 -1.11 -11.47
CA ALA A 65 20.51 -0.61 -11.01
C ALA A 65 20.38 0.43 -9.89
N ASP A 66 21.45 0.56 -9.10
CA ASP A 66 21.63 1.61 -8.09
C ASP A 66 20.60 1.58 -6.95
N ASN A 67 20.04 0.42 -6.65
CA ASN A 67 19.05 0.26 -5.57
C ASN A 67 17.83 1.18 -5.72
N ARG A 68 17.43 1.45 -6.94
CA ARG A 68 16.30 2.34 -7.25
C ARG A 68 14.97 1.59 -7.47
N GLY A 69 14.94 0.30 -7.25
CA GLY A 69 13.76 -0.52 -7.48
C GLY A 69 13.33 -1.28 -6.23
N LEU A 70 12.03 -1.29 -5.97
CA LEU A 70 11.41 -2.07 -4.90
C LEU A 70 10.28 -2.92 -5.46
N ASN A 71 10.16 -4.12 -4.93
CA ASN A 71 8.97 -4.96 -5.10
C ASN A 71 8.21 -5.02 -3.79
N LEU A 72 6.90 -4.91 -3.86
CA LEU A 72 6.04 -5.03 -2.68
C LEU A 72 4.69 -5.62 -3.04
N VAL A 73 3.98 -6.08 -2.03
CA VAL A 73 2.63 -6.64 -2.17
C VAL A 73 1.68 -5.81 -1.32
N VAL A 74 0.53 -5.47 -1.90
CA VAL A 74 -0.51 -4.71 -1.23
C VAL A 74 -1.82 -5.48 -1.30
N SER A 75 -2.49 -5.63 -0.16
CA SER A 75 -3.85 -6.16 -0.09
C SER A 75 -4.76 -5.17 0.59
N GLY A 76 -5.93 -4.91 0.01
CA GLY A 76 -6.90 -3.97 0.54
C GLY A 76 -8.33 -4.40 0.29
N ASP A 77 -9.22 -4.03 1.19
CA ASP A 77 -10.65 -4.25 1.00
C ASP A 77 -11.14 -3.33 -0.12
N ASN A 78 -11.63 -3.92 -1.19
CA ASN A 78 -12.06 -3.20 -2.39
C ASN A 78 -13.32 -2.34 -2.18
N LEU A 79 -14.10 -2.61 -1.14
CA LEU A 79 -15.28 -1.84 -0.79
C LEU A 79 -14.99 -0.70 0.20
N ARG A 80 -13.91 -0.82 0.97
CA ARG A 80 -13.49 0.16 1.98
C ARG A 80 -12.38 1.07 1.44
N LYS A 81 -11.13 0.76 1.74
CA LYS A 81 -9.98 1.58 1.30
C LYS A 81 -9.88 1.65 -0.23
N GLY A 82 -10.27 0.61 -0.93
CA GLY A 82 -10.28 0.58 -2.39
C GLY A 82 -11.40 1.40 -3.04
N ALA A 83 -12.39 1.88 -2.28
CA ALA A 83 -13.53 2.61 -2.82
C ALA A 83 -14.09 3.66 -1.86
N ALA A 84 -15.14 3.34 -1.12
CA ALA A 84 -15.92 4.31 -0.33
C ALA A 84 -15.09 5.02 0.75
N LEU A 85 -14.34 4.27 1.55
CA LEU A 85 -13.52 4.85 2.61
C LEU A 85 -12.46 5.79 2.05
N ASN A 86 -11.79 5.39 0.99
CA ASN A 86 -10.76 6.21 0.37
C ASN A 86 -11.33 7.54 -0.17
N THR A 87 -12.52 7.48 -0.74
CA THR A 87 -13.24 8.67 -1.21
C THR A 87 -13.54 9.62 -0.07
N ILE A 88 -14.02 9.12 1.05
CA ILE A 88 -14.31 9.92 2.25
C ILE A 88 -13.02 10.53 2.82
N GLN A 89 -11.95 9.76 2.91
CA GLN A 89 -10.66 10.24 3.41
C GLN A 89 -10.08 11.34 2.52
N ILE A 90 -10.20 11.23 1.21
CA ILE A 90 -9.80 12.28 0.28
C ILE A 90 -10.64 13.55 0.50
N ALA A 91 -11.95 13.39 0.66
CA ALA A 91 -12.83 14.52 0.94
C ALA A 91 -12.46 15.24 2.24
N GLU A 92 -12.10 14.51 3.29
CA GLU A 92 -11.62 15.08 4.55
C GLU A 92 -10.34 15.89 4.37
N LEU A 93 -9.39 15.38 3.59
CA LEU A 93 -8.15 16.10 3.30
C LEU A 93 -8.41 17.38 2.52
N VAL A 94 -9.31 17.34 1.54
CA VAL A 94 -9.69 18.52 0.77
C VAL A 94 -10.39 19.55 1.67
N ALA A 95 -11.34 19.11 2.48
CA ALA A 95 -12.04 20.00 3.41
C ALA A 95 -11.07 20.68 4.37
N LYS A 96 -10.13 19.93 4.94
CA LYS A 96 -9.09 20.46 5.82
C LYS A 96 -8.25 21.52 5.10
N ARG A 97 -7.85 21.23 3.86
CA ARG A 97 -7.03 22.17 3.06
C ARG A 97 -7.78 23.44 2.72
N LEU A 98 -9.09 23.35 2.43
CA LEU A 98 -9.90 24.50 2.12
C LEU A 98 -10.17 25.39 3.34
N SER A 99 -10.10 24.85 4.54
CA SER A 99 -10.31 25.58 5.78
C SER A 99 -9.04 26.22 6.37
N GLU A 100 -7.89 25.97 5.76
CA GLU A 100 -6.59 26.54 6.17
C GLU A 100 -6.35 27.96 5.66
#